data_9c32a5cf46edc3e14364c2693d225777
#
_entry.id   9c32a5cf46edc3e14364c2693d225777
#
_cell.length_a   1.000
_cell.length_b   1.000
_cell.length_c   1.000
_cell.angle_alpha   90.00
_cell.angle_beta   90.00
_cell.angle_gamma   90.00
#
_symmetry.space_group_name_H-M   'P 1'
#
loop_
_entity.id
_entity.type
_entity.pdbx_description
1 polymer ?
#
loop_
_entity_poly.entity_id
_entity_poly.type
_entity_poly.pdbx_seq_one_letter_code
_entity_poly.pdbx_strand_id
1 'polypeptide(L)'
;WAREQCKPGWMLDVSYGIRQGHMTDGAERSDMVTANATIDLPLFTKNRQNRQVKSSAYQLEATQYDRHVHYKDLLEDLNVRYATWESLSQREVLYEGQLTVQAKQNAKAALLSYQSASADLTTVLRAYSNELTIYLEELQIKMERAKARAALLYYAGVSE
;
A
#
# COMPACT_ATOMS: atom_id res chain seq x y z
N TRP A 1 -3.19 13.16 -24.35
CA TRP A 1 -4.65 13.32 -24.52
C TRP A 1 -5.03 14.81 -24.52
N ALA A 2 -4.64 15.63 -23.55
CA ALA A 2 -4.95 17.06 -23.50
C ALA A 2 -4.41 17.87 -24.70
N ARG A 3 -3.28 17.46 -25.27
CA ARG A 3 -2.73 18.07 -26.50
C ARG A 3 -3.52 17.71 -27.77
N GLU A 4 -4.19 16.59 -27.80
CA GLU A 4 -5.02 16.20 -28.96
C GLU A 4 -6.25 17.09 -29.11
N GLN A 5 -6.77 17.64 -28.02
CA GLN A 5 -7.88 18.60 -28.03
C GLN A 5 -7.55 19.95 -28.65
N CYS A 6 -6.26 20.22 -28.91
CA CYS A 6 -5.82 21.42 -29.64
C CYS A 6 -5.76 21.23 -31.15
N LYS A 7 -6.00 20.00 -31.66
CA LYS A 7 -6.04 19.71 -33.08
C LYS A 7 -7.46 19.93 -33.61
N PRO A 8 -7.62 20.39 -34.88
CA PRO A 8 -8.94 20.46 -35.50
C PRO A 8 -9.54 19.06 -35.66
N GLY A 9 -10.77 18.91 -35.18
CA GLY A 9 -11.59 17.71 -35.47
C GLY A 9 -12.30 17.88 -36.80
N TRP A 10 -12.52 16.79 -37.50
CA TRP A 10 -13.37 16.78 -38.68
C TRP A 10 -14.30 15.56 -38.64
N MET A 11 -15.52 15.76 -39.10
CA MET A 11 -16.53 14.70 -39.22
C MET A 11 -17.19 14.84 -40.57
N LEU A 12 -17.34 13.73 -41.28
CA LEU A 12 -18.12 13.62 -42.52
C LEU A 12 -19.31 12.70 -42.26
N ASP A 13 -20.48 13.22 -42.43
CA ASP A 13 -21.75 12.48 -42.37
C ASP A 13 -22.37 12.42 -43.74
N VAL A 14 -22.73 11.23 -44.21
CA VAL A 14 -23.42 11.02 -45.45
C VAL A 14 -24.71 10.23 -45.19
N SER A 15 -25.83 10.81 -45.50
CA SER A 15 -27.14 10.16 -45.35
C SER A 15 -27.88 10.08 -46.65
N TYR A 16 -28.52 8.93 -46.88
CA TYR A 16 -29.39 8.67 -48.01
C TYR A 16 -30.82 8.50 -47.48
N GLY A 17 -31.74 9.31 -47.96
CA GLY A 17 -33.15 9.28 -47.57
C GLY A 17 -34.01 8.81 -48.70
N ILE A 18 -34.64 7.63 -48.57
CA ILE A 18 -35.64 7.12 -49.47
C ILE A 18 -36.97 7.82 -49.16
N ARG A 19 -37.55 8.48 -50.16
CA ARG A 19 -38.84 9.15 -50.02
C ARG A 19 -39.90 8.39 -50.78
N GLN A 20 -40.86 7.77 -50.07
CA GLN A 20 -42.02 7.10 -50.66
C GLN A 20 -43.20 8.08 -50.75
N GLY A 21 -43.94 8.00 -51.83
CA GLY A 21 -45.15 8.78 -52.09
C GLY A 21 -45.02 9.66 -53.32
N HIS A 22 -46.18 10.25 -53.74
CA HIS A 22 -46.27 11.13 -54.91
C HIS A 22 -46.36 12.60 -54.47
N MET A 23 -45.88 13.48 -55.32
CA MET A 23 -46.10 14.92 -55.17
C MET A 23 -47.57 15.27 -55.59
N THR A 24 -48.00 16.48 -55.27
CA THR A 24 -49.38 16.99 -55.61
C THR A 24 -49.67 17.02 -57.14
N ASP A 25 -48.61 16.97 -57.92
CA ASP A 25 -48.67 16.89 -59.41
C ASP A 25 -48.64 15.44 -59.97
N GLY A 26 -48.65 14.42 -59.08
CA GLY A 26 -48.62 12.99 -59.41
C GLY A 26 -47.27 12.40 -59.72
N ALA A 27 -46.14 13.17 -59.62
CA ALA A 27 -44.80 12.70 -59.86
C ALA A 27 -44.28 11.96 -58.60
N GLU A 28 -43.41 10.91 -58.76
CA GLU A 28 -42.72 10.23 -57.68
C GLU A 28 -41.74 11.17 -56.94
N ARG A 29 -41.69 11.06 -55.63
CA ARG A 29 -40.73 11.83 -54.85
C ARG A 29 -39.33 11.29 -55.03
N SER A 30 -38.43 12.16 -55.48
CA SER A 30 -37.02 11.82 -55.63
C SER A 30 -36.37 11.54 -54.26
N ASP A 31 -35.50 10.54 -54.19
CA ASP A 31 -34.65 10.26 -53.06
C ASP A 31 -33.67 11.42 -52.79
N MET A 32 -33.23 11.55 -51.56
CA MET A 32 -32.35 12.63 -51.15
C MET A 32 -31.04 12.10 -50.62
N VAL A 33 -29.94 12.61 -51.13
CA VAL A 33 -28.61 12.37 -50.59
C VAL A 33 -28.16 13.64 -49.90
N THR A 34 -27.76 13.53 -48.65
CA THR A 34 -27.20 14.65 -47.86
C THR A 34 -25.79 14.31 -47.42
N ALA A 35 -24.85 15.19 -47.71
CA ALA A 35 -23.49 15.07 -47.20
C ALA A 35 -23.18 16.32 -46.34
N ASN A 36 -22.83 16.09 -45.09
CA ASN A 36 -22.44 17.14 -44.14
C ASN A 36 -20.97 16.96 -43.77
N ALA A 37 -20.17 18.02 -43.92
CA ALA A 37 -18.82 18.07 -43.43
C ALA A 37 -18.73 19.10 -42.26
N THR A 38 -18.40 18.62 -41.07
CA THR A 38 -18.23 19.46 -39.89
C THR A 38 -16.74 19.54 -39.56
N ILE A 39 -16.21 20.74 -39.38
CA ILE A 39 -14.84 20.98 -39.00
C ILE A 39 -14.83 21.80 -37.71
N ASP A 40 -14.32 21.20 -36.62
CA ASP A 40 -14.15 21.86 -35.34
C ASP A 40 -12.80 22.60 -35.31
N LEU A 41 -12.86 23.91 -35.50
CA LEU A 41 -11.65 24.75 -35.39
C LEU A 41 -11.49 25.29 -33.98
N PRO A 42 -10.44 24.91 -33.24
CA PRO A 42 -10.16 25.45 -31.90
C PRO A 42 -9.68 26.88 -31.96
N LEU A 43 -10.59 27.84 -32.13
CA LEU A 43 -10.30 29.27 -32.12
C LEU A 43 -10.20 29.75 -30.66
N PHE A 44 -9.27 30.69 -30.38
CA PHE A 44 -9.07 31.29 -29.05
C PHE A 44 -8.62 30.28 -27.94
N THR A 45 -7.69 29.41 -28.25
CA THR A 45 -7.18 28.34 -27.36
C THR A 45 -6.49 28.83 -26.08
N LYS A 46 -6.04 30.09 -26.00
CA LYS A 46 -5.23 30.63 -24.89
C LYS A 46 -5.85 30.44 -23.50
N ASN A 47 -7.14 30.70 -23.39
CA ASN A 47 -7.84 30.67 -22.11
C ASN A 47 -8.60 29.37 -21.79
N ARG A 48 -8.61 28.44 -22.70
CA ARG A 48 -9.36 27.16 -22.59
C ARG A 48 -8.42 25.96 -22.73
N GLN A 49 -8.05 25.60 -23.93
CA GLN A 49 -7.23 24.40 -24.22
C GLN A 49 -5.81 24.52 -23.64
N ASN A 50 -5.15 25.68 -23.81
CA ASN A 50 -3.78 25.89 -23.32
C ASN A 50 -3.72 25.86 -21.79
N ARG A 51 -4.75 26.34 -21.07
CA ARG A 51 -4.83 26.22 -19.62
C ARG A 51 -5.06 24.76 -19.19
N GLN A 52 -5.85 24.00 -19.95
CA GLN A 52 -6.07 22.58 -19.69
C GLN A 52 -4.79 21.76 -19.90
N VAL A 53 -4.03 22.05 -20.96
CA VAL A 53 -2.69 21.43 -21.16
C VAL A 53 -1.75 21.74 -19.99
N LYS A 54 -1.70 22.99 -19.51
CA LYS A 54 -0.90 23.36 -18.34
C LYS A 54 -1.37 22.65 -17.07
N SER A 55 -2.68 22.60 -16.84
CA SER A 55 -3.25 21.88 -15.69
C SER A 55 -2.86 20.41 -15.70
N SER A 56 -2.99 19.74 -16.87
CA SER A 56 -2.58 18.34 -17.01
C SER A 56 -1.07 18.13 -16.83
N ALA A 57 -0.24 19.11 -17.23
CA ALA A 57 1.20 19.06 -16.99
C ALA A 57 1.53 19.16 -15.49
N TYR A 58 0.90 20.06 -14.76
CA TYR A 58 1.04 20.16 -13.31
C TYR A 58 0.52 18.93 -12.57
N GLN A 59 -0.58 18.34 -13.04
CA GLN A 59 -1.08 17.08 -12.47
C GLN A 59 -0.09 15.92 -12.68
N LEU A 60 0.54 15.85 -13.84
CA LEU A 60 1.60 14.87 -14.09
C LEU A 60 2.80 15.07 -13.15
N GLU A 61 3.23 16.32 -12.99
CA GLU A 61 4.33 16.68 -12.08
C GLU A 61 3.96 16.33 -10.63
N ALA A 62 2.75 16.69 -10.17
CA ALA A 62 2.26 16.30 -8.83
C ALA A 62 2.29 14.80 -8.63
N THR A 63 1.79 14.01 -9.59
CA THR A 63 1.80 12.55 -9.51
C THR A 63 3.24 11.98 -9.45
N GLN A 64 4.21 12.63 -10.12
CA GLN A 64 5.62 12.22 -10.02
C GLN A 64 6.20 12.50 -8.63
N TYR A 65 5.86 13.64 -8.02
CA TYR A 65 6.24 13.95 -6.64
C TYR A 65 5.58 12.99 -5.65
N ASP A 66 4.28 12.73 -5.80
CA ASP A 66 3.55 11.76 -4.95
C ASP A 66 4.20 10.37 -4.99
N ARG A 67 4.57 9.90 -6.19
CA ARG A 67 5.30 8.63 -6.33
C ARG A 67 6.63 8.65 -5.58
N HIS A 68 7.35 9.77 -5.63
CA HIS A 68 8.63 9.90 -4.93
C HIS A 68 8.45 9.93 -3.40
N VAL A 69 7.42 10.61 -2.92
CA VAL A 69 7.04 10.60 -1.49
C VAL A 69 6.70 9.17 -1.05
N HIS A 70 5.78 8.49 -1.74
CA HIS A 70 5.43 7.11 -1.44
C HIS A 70 6.62 6.16 -1.43
N TYR A 71 7.57 6.34 -2.34
CA TYR A 71 8.79 5.53 -2.33
C TYR A 71 9.63 5.76 -1.07
N LYS A 72 9.76 7.02 -0.62
CA LYS A 72 10.46 7.35 0.62
C LYS A 72 9.75 6.79 1.85
N ASP A 73 8.43 6.91 1.90
CA ASP A 73 7.61 6.38 3.00
C ASP A 73 7.76 4.85 3.12
N LEU A 74 7.76 4.15 1.98
CA LEU A 74 8.00 2.70 1.94
C LEU A 74 9.40 2.33 2.43
N LEU A 75 10.43 3.09 2.06
CA LEU A 75 11.79 2.86 2.54
C LEU A 75 11.92 3.12 4.04
N GLU A 76 11.28 4.18 4.55
CA GLU A 76 11.26 4.49 5.97
C GLU A 76 10.56 3.37 6.75
N ASP A 77 9.39 2.93 6.34
CA ASP A 77 8.65 1.85 6.99
C ASP A 77 9.44 0.52 6.97
N LEU A 78 10.09 0.20 5.86
CA LEU A 78 10.98 -0.95 5.76
C LEU A 78 12.14 -0.87 6.76
N ASN A 79 12.81 0.29 6.87
CA ASN A 79 13.91 0.48 7.79
C ASN A 79 13.48 0.35 9.26
N VAL A 80 12.32 0.93 9.62
CA VAL A 80 11.75 0.81 10.96
C VAL A 80 11.43 -0.65 11.30
N ARG A 81 10.82 -1.39 10.37
CA ARG A 81 10.50 -2.81 10.56
C ARG A 81 11.75 -3.67 10.67
N TYR A 82 12.76 -3.38 9.87
CA TYR A 82 14.03 -4.08 9.94
C TYR A 82 14.74 -3.85 11.28
N ALA A 83 14.82 -2.60 11.74
CA ALA A 83 15.39 -2.27 13.05
C ALA A 83 14.61 -2.94 14.20
N THR A 84 13.29 -3.00 14.10
CA THR A 84 12.45 -3.70 15.08
C THR A 84 12.75 -5.20 15.10
N TRP A 85 12.82 -5.85 13.94
CA TRP A 85 13.15 -7.27 13.84
C TRP A 85 14.56 -7.56 14.39
N GLU A 86 15.53 -6.72 14.08
CA GLU A 86 16.91 -6.86 14.55
C GLU A 86 16.99 -6.74 16.09
N SER A 87 16.34 -5.72 16.66
CA SER A 87 16.24 -5.52 18.11
C SER A 87 15.59 -6.73 18.80
N LEU A 88 14.48 -7.24 18.26
CA LEU A 88 13.81 -8.43 18.80
C LEU A 88 14.69 -9.68 18.69
N SER A 89 15.47 -9.81 17.63
CA SER A 89 16.42 -10.93 17.47
C SER A 89 17.54 -10.89 18.49
N GLN A 90 18.09 -9.70 18.77
CA GLN A 90 19.10 -9.52 19.80
C GLN A 90 18.55 -9.80 21.21
N ARG A 91 17.32 -9.34 21.49
CA ARG A 91 16.66 -9.61 22.76
C ARG A 91 16.38 -11.09 22.96
N GLU A 92 15.93 -11.81 21.93
CA GLU A 92 15.69 -13.25 22.00
C GLU A 92 16.97 -14.01 22.38
N VAL A 93 18.11 -13.70 21.75
CA VAL A 93 19.41 -14.32 22.09
C VAL A 93 19.75 -14.07 23.56
N LEU A 94 19.50 -12.88 24.09
CA LEU A 94 19.73 -12.55 25.50
C LEU A 94 18.82 -13.34 26.45
N TYR A 95 17.54 -13.44 26.12
CA TYR A 95 16.57 -14.18 26.94
C TYR A 95 16.88 -15.67 26.93
N GLU A 96 17.07 -16.28 25.77
CA GLU A 96 17.33 -17.72 25.61
C GLU A 96 18.70 -18.12 26.20
N GLY A 97 19.74 -17.32 25.96
CA GLY A 97 21.11 -17.65 26.38
C GLY A 97 21.43 -17.34 27.85
N GLN A 98 20.78 -16.33 28.43
CA GLN A 98 21.16 -15.86 29.76
C GLN A 98 20.00 -15.77 30.75
N LEU A 99 18.97 -15.01 30.46
CA LEU A 99 17.92 -14.68 31.42
C LEU A 99 17.12 -15.91 31.87
N THR A 100 16.70 -16.74 30.90
CA THR A 100 15.95 -17.97 31.17
C THR A 100 16.80 -18.97 31.97
N VAL A 101 18.09 -19.10 31.64
CA VAL A 101 19.00 -20.00 32.36
C VAL A 101 19.23 -19.49 33.81
N GLN A 102 19.45 -18.19 34.01
CA GLN A 102 19.64 -17.59 35.32
C GLN A 102 18.37 -17.69 36.18
N ALA A 103 17.20 -17.42 35.60
CA ALA A 103 15.91 -17.55 36.29
C ALA A 103 15.70 -18.96 36.84
N LYS A 104 15.97 -19.97 36.01
CA LYS A 104 15.89 -21.38 36.37
C LYS A 104 16.89 -21.75 37.46
N GLN A 105 18.12 -21.25 37.39
CA GLN A 105 19.14 -21.47 38.41
C GLN A 105 18.74 -20.80 39.74
N ASN A 106 18.21 -19.57 39.71
CA ASN A 106 17.72 -18.87 40.87
C ASN A 106 16.57 -19.59 41.57
N ALA A 107 15.60 -20.11 40.79
CA ALA A 107 14.48 -20.89 41.32
C ALA A 107 14.97 -22.18 42.02
N LYS A 108 15.93 -22.89 41.42
CA LYS A 108 16.55 -24.07 42.02
C LYS A 108 17.33 -23.73 43.30
N ALA A 109 18.10 -22.63 43.31
CA ALA A 109 18.85 -22.18 44.48
C ALA A 109 17.90 -21.80 45.63
N ALA A 110 16.79 -21.11 45.33
CA ALA A 110 15.79 -20.78 46.34
C ALA A 110 15.15 -22.05 46.94
N LEU A 111 14.85 -23.07 46.12
CA LEU A 111 14.34 -24.34 46.61
C LEU A 111 15.32 -25.06 47.52
N LEU A 112 16.60 -25.12 47.15
CA LEU A 112 17.66 -25.70 47.99
C LEU A 112 17.84 -24.94 49.32
N SER A 113 17.78 -23.62 49.28
CA SER A 113 17.83 -22.80 50.50
C SER A 113 16.65 -23.04 51.44
N TYR A 114 15.46 -23.26 50.90
CA TYR A 114 14.29 -23.63 51.66
C TYR A 114 14.46 -25.01 52.31
N GLN A 115 14.93 -26.01 51.54
CA GLN A 115 15.18 -27.38 52.06
C GLN A 115 16.20 -27.42 53.18
N SER A 116 17.18 -26.48 53.14
CA SER A 116 18.16 -26.32 54.22
C SER A 116 17.69 -25.41 55.37
N ALA A 117 16.43 -25.03 55.39
CA ALA A 117 15.83 -24.12 56.36
C ALA A 117 16.48 -22.70 56.39
N SER A 118 17.18 -22.30 55.32
CA SER A 118 17.84 -21.00 55.18
C SER A 118 16.98 -19.94 54.52
N ALA A 119 15.85 -20.31 53.90
CA ALA A 119 14.89 -19.41 53.26
C ALA A 119 13.45 -19.82 53.56
N ASP A 120 12.52 -18.90 53.41
CA ASP A 120 11.09 -19.13 53.57
C ASP A 120 10.41 -19.60 52.25
N LEU A 121 9.23 -20.16 52.39
CA LEU A 121 8.43 -20.61 51.24
C LEU A 121 8.08 -19.46 50.26
N THR A 122 7.89 -18.25 50.80
CA THR A 122 7.58 -17.06 50.01
C THR A 122 8.70 -16.73 49.02
N THR A 123 9.95 -16.91 49.43
CA THR A 123 11.13 -16.73 48.56
C THR A 123 11.14 -17.73 47.41
N VAL A 124 10.80 -19.00 47.66
CA VAL A 124 10.70 -20.04 46.65
C VAL A 124 9.60 -19.69 45.64
N LEU A 125 8.39 -19.34 46.11
CA LEU A 125 7.26 -18.99 45.27
C LEU A 125 7.57 -17.77 44.36
N ARG A 126 8.23 -16.74 44.95
CA ARG A 126 8.67 -15.58 44.16
C ARG A 126 9.68 -15.96 43.08
N ALA A 127 10.65 -16.82 43.38
CA ALA A 127 11.65 -17.27 42.42
C ALA A 127 11.00 -18.05 41.24
N TYR A 128 10.07 -18.96 41.52
CA TYR A 128 9.33 -19.65 40.46
C TYR A 128 8.38 -18.75 39.69
N SER A 129 7.71 -17.81 40.33
CA SER A 129 6.89 -16.81 39.62
C SER A 129 7.75 -15.96 38.68
N ASN A 130 8.95 -15.55 39.11
CA ASN A 130 9.88 -14.81 38.26
C ASN A 130 10.38 -15.65 37.07
N GLU A 131 10.71 -16.93 37.31
CA GLU A 131 11.08 -17.88 36.26
C GLU A 131 9.97 -17.95 35.18
N LEU A 132 8.70 -18.15 35.65
CA LEU A 132 7.56 -18.19 34.74
C LEU A 132 7.37 -16.89 33.95
N THR A 133 7.52 -15.75 34.59
CA THR A 133 7.43 -14.43 33.94
C THR A 133 8.46 -14.31 32.84
N ILE A 134 9.71 -14.69 33.08
CA ILE A 134 10.80 -14.64 32.07
C ILE A 134 10.51 -15.60 30.91
N TYR A 135 9.95 -16.77 31.14
CA TYR A 135 9.52 -17.66 30.07
C TYR A 135 8.40 -17.08 29.22
N LEU A 136 7.43 -16.41 29.82
CA LEU A 136 6.35 -15.74 29.10
C LEU A 136 6.87 -14.57 28.24
N GLU A 137 7.80 -13.79 28.78
CA GLU A 137 8.45 -12.70 28.05
C GLU A 137 9.28 -13.23 26.87
N GLU A 138 10.02 -14.34 27.04
CA GLU A 138 10.75 -15.00 25.96
C GLU A 138 9.80 -15.44 24.83
N LEU A 139 8.67 -16.07 25.19
CA LEU A 139 7.65 -16.51 24.23
C LEU A 139 7.04 -15.31 23.48
N GLN A 140 6.77 -14.24 24.19
CA GLN A 140 6.26 -13.01 23.57
C GLN A 140 7.27 -12.42 22.58
N ILE A 141 8.55 -12.36 22.93
CA ILE A 141 9.62 -11.88 22.03
C ILE A 141 9.70 -12.76 20.77
N LYS A 142 9.65 -14.08 20.91
CA LYS A 142 9.64 -15.03 19.79
C LYS A 142 8.45 -14.79 18.85
N MET A 143 7.28 -14.58 19.41
CA MET A 143 6.06 -14.28 18.66
C MET A 143 6.16 -12.92 17.92
N GLU A 144 6.63 -11.88 18.60
CA GLU A 144 6.79 -10.54 18.01
C GLU A 144 7.86 -10.55 16.91
N ARG A 145 8.98 -11.25 17.09
CA ARG A 145 9.99 -11.44 16.06
C ARG A 145 9.44 -12.17 14.82
N ALA A 146 8.64 -13.22 15.03
CA ALA A 146 8.01 -13.94 13.93
C ALA A 146 7.06 -13.03 13.13
N LYS A 147 6.26 -12.21 13.82
CA LYS A 147 5.39 -11.19 13.18
C LYS A 147 6.20 -10.14 12.41
N ALA A 148 7.28 -9.62 13.01
CA ALA A 148 8.16 -8.66 12.34
C ALA A 148 8.81 -9.25 11.09
N ARG A 149 9.25 -10.52 11.15
CA ARG A 149 9.79 -11.24 9.99
C ARG A 149 8.74 -11.39 8.88
N ALA A 150 7.51 -11.79 9.21
CA ALA A 150 6.42 -11.91 8.24
C ALA A 150 6.12 -10.56 7.56
N ALA A 151 6.13 -9.47 8.33
CA ALA A 151 5.97 -8.13 7.79
C ALA A 151 7.09 -7.75 6.81
N LEU A 152 8.35 -8.11 7.09
CA LEU A 152 9.47 -7.89 6.17
C LEU A 152 9.36 -8.71 4.88
N LEU A 153 8.90 -9.96 4.95
CA LEU A 153 8.68 -10.82 3.78
C LEU A 153 7.64 -10.23 2.83
N TYR A 154 6.63 -9.55 3.35
CA TYR A 154 5.65 -8.82 2.53
C TYR A 154 6.32 -7.78 1.64
N TYR A 155 7.28 -7.01 2.14
CA TYR A 155 8.05 -6.03 1.34
C TYR A 155 8.98 -6.68 0.33
N ALA A 156 9.44 -7.90 0.60
CA ALA A 156 10.24 -8.68 -0.35
C ALA A 156 9.40 -9.31 -1.48
N GLY A 157 8.07 -9.19 -1.43
CA GLY A 157 7.16 -9.78 -2.42
C GLY A 157 7.08 -11.31 -2.34
N VAL A 158 7.53 -11.91 -1.23
CA VAL A 158 7.42 -13.35 -0.99
C VAL A 158 6.08 -13.59 -0.30
N SER A 159 5.06 -14.00 -1.08
CA SER A 159 3.84 -14.61 -0.54
C SER A 159 4.06 -16.13 -0.48
N GLU A 160 4.03 -16.69 0.72
CA GLU A 160 3.87 -18.13 0.89
C GLU A 160 2.49 -18.59 0.41
#